data_a95a12ab3f0c9511417ca4179dfa1b76
#
_entry.id   a95a12ab3f0c9511417ca4179dfa1b76
#
_cell.length_a   1.000
_cell.length_b   1.000
_cell.length_c   1.000
_cell.angle_alpha   90.00
_cell.angle_beta   90.00
_cell.angle_gamma   90.00
#
_symmetry.space_group_name_H-M   'P 1'
#
loop_
_entity.id
_entity.type
_entity.pdbx_description
1 polymer ?
#
loop_
_entity_poly.entity_id
_entity_poly.type
_entity_poly.pdbx_seq_one_letter_code
_entity_poly.pdbx_strand_id
1 'polypeptide(L)'
;DQTTLMLLFVATFLTFLICWFAIGYMTTDEINENRNHRFFAEYLLFTAGMFGMVLADNFLWLFIFWEIMGLCSYLLIGFYYWKPSAASAAKKAFMTTRVGDVFLMVGLLILYRIYGSLNFAVVFDDPSTGVNGALVDANLLGWALVMLFIGAVGKSAQFPLHVWLPDAME
;
A
#
# COMPACT_ATOMS: atom_id res chain seq x y z
N ASP A 1 -12.15 -4.71 14.23
CA ASP A 1 -11.61 -4.70 15.60
C ASP A 1 -11.29 -3.26 16.06
N GLN A 2 -10.80 -3.08 17.27
CA GLN A 2 -10.48 -1.76 17.82
C GLN A 2 -9.33 -1.09 17.07
N THR A 3 -8.34 -1.86 16.62
CA THR A 3 -7.20 -1.36 15.84
C THR A 3 -7.67 -0.81 14.50
N THR A 4 -8.55 -1.53 13.81
CA THR A 4 -9.17 -1.09 12.56
C THR A 4 -9.91 0.24 12.73
N LEU A 5 -10.73 0.37 13.80
CA LEU A 5 -11.46 1.60 14.09
C LEU A 5 -10.52 2.77 14.36
N MET A 6 -9.46 2.55 15.14
CA MET A 6 -8.46 3.58 15.42
C MET A 6 -7.74 4.04 14.16
N LEU A 7 -7.26 3.10 13.34
CA LEU A 7 -6.59 3.41 12.08
C LEU A 7 -7.54 4.13 11.10
N LEU A 8 -8.78 3.69 10.99
CA LEU A 8 -9.78 4.32 10.14
C LEU A 8 -10.08 5.75 10.58
N PHE A 9 -10.22 5.99 11.89
CA PHE A 9 -10.42 7.33 12.44
C PHE A 9 -9.26 8.26 12.10
N VAL A 10 -8.02 7.83 12.39
CA VAL A 10 -6.81 8.62 12.11
C VAL A 10 -6.69 8.90 10.61
N ALA A 11 -6.87 7.88 9.78
CA ALA A 11 -6.78 8.01 8.33
C ALA A 11 -7.85 8.98 7.79
N THR A 12 -9.11 8.86 8.22
CA THR A 12 -10.21 9.73 7.79
C THR A 12 -9.96 11.18 8.20
N PHE A 13 -9.53 11.39 9.45
CA PHE A 13 -9.26 12.73 9.98
C PHE A 13 -8.12 13.42 9.23
N LEU A 14 -7.00 12.72 9.05
CA LEU A 14 -5.85 13.27 8.31
C LEU A 14 -6.20 13.52 6.84
N THR A 15 -6.88 12.59 6.19
CA THR A 15 -7.32 12.75 4.79
C THR A 15 -8.21 13.96 4.62
N PHE A 16 -9.15 14.18 5.55
CA PHE A 16 -10.01 15.36 5.53
C PHE A 16 -9.21 16.66 5.62
N LEU A 17 -8.26 16.75 6.58
CA LEU A 17 -7.42 17.94 6.75
C LEU A 17 -6.53 18.20 5.51
N ILE A 18 -5.93 17.16 4.96
CA ILE A 18 -5.09 17.25 3.76
C ILE A 18 -5.93 17.71 2.56
N CYS A 19 -7.14 17.15 2.39
CA CYS A 19 -8.04 17.55 1.32
C CYS A 19 -8.43 19.03 1.44
N TRP A 20 -8.74 19.50 2.64
CA TRP A 20 -9.04 20.89 2.88
C TRP A 20 -7.87 21.82 2.54
N PHE A 21 -6.67 21.48 3.00
CA PHE A 21 -5.46 22.22 2.65
C PHE A 21 -5.21 22.21 1.15
N ALA A 22 -5.37 21.06 0.49
CA ALA A 22 -5.13 20.91 -0.94
C ALA A 22 -6.06 21.76 -1.80
N ILE A 23 -7.29 22.07 -1.37
CA ILE A 23 -8.20 22.97 -2.09
C ILE A 23 -7.56 24.36 -2.26
N GLY A 24 -7.01 24.92 -1.18
CA GLY A 24 -6.32 26.20 -1.25
C GLY A 24 -5.00 26.12 -2.04
N TYR A 25 -4.20 25.11 -1.74
CA TYR A 25 -2.88 24.91 -2.35
C TYR A 25 -2.97 24.76 -3.87
N MET A 26 -3.81 23.85 -4.36
CA MET A 26 -3.91 23.54 -5.78
C MET A 26 -4.60 24.65 -6.59
N THR A 27 -5.41 25.49 -5.94
CA THR A 27 -6.07 26.63 -6.63
C THR A 27 -5.13 27.80 -6.83
N THR A 28 -4.13 27.97 -5.96
CA THR A 28 -3.14 29.05 -6.04
C THR A 28 -1.91 28.68 -6.86
N ASP A 29 -1.76 27.40 -7.22
CA ASP A 29 -0.61 26.91 -7.98
C ASP A 29 -0.81 27.18 -9.48
N GLU A 30 -0.13 28.19 -10.01
CA GLU A 30 -0.15 28.55 -11.43
C GLU A 30 0.41 27.44 -12.34
N ILE A 31 1.27 26.57 -11.81
CA ILE A 31 1.90 25.48 -12.55
C ILE A 31 0.89 24.35 -12.83
N ASN A 32 -0.17 24.28 -12.06
CA ASN A 32 -1.18 23.23 -12.13
C ASN A 32 -2.04 23.25 -13.41
N GLU A 33 -2.04 24.33 -14.19
CA GLU A 33 -2.82 24.47 -15.44
C GLU A 33 -4.31 24.07 -15.31
N ASN A 34 -4.95 24.35 -14.18
CA ASN A 34 -6.34 23.98 -13.86
C ASN A 34 -6.63 22.46 -13.83
N ARG A 35 -5.64 21.63 -13.52
CA ARG A 35 -5.80 20.15 -13.44
C ARG A 35 -6.28 19.67 -12.06
N ASN A 36 -6.88 20.53 -11.25
CA ASN A 36 -7.38 20.22 -9.92
C ASN A 36 -8.27 18.97 -9.88
N HIS A 37 -9.13 18.79 -10.89
CA HIS A 37 -10.01 17.64 -10.99
C HIS A 37 -9.24 16.32 -11.06
N ARG A 38 -8.09 16.29 -11.75
CA ARG A 38 -7.22 15.11 -11.83
C ARG A 38 -6.57 14.82 -10.48
N PHE A 39 -6.02 15.84 -9.83
CA PHE A 39 -5.43 15.70 -8.50
C PHE A 39 -6.42 15.12 -7.50
N PHE A 40 -7.62 15.69 -7.39
CA PHE A 40 -8.62 15.23 -6.45
C PHE A 40 -9.15 13.83 -6.79
N ALA A 41 -9.26 13.47 -8.07
CA ALA A 41 -9.63 12.11 -8.47
C ALA A 41 -8.56 11.08 -8.03
N GLU A 42 -7.28 11.35 -8.28
CA GLU A 42 -6.17 10.50 -7.87
C GLU A 42 -6.05 10.40 -6.34
N TYR A 43 -6.25 11.53 -5.64
CA TYR A 43 -6.24 11.60 -4.18
C TYR A 43 -7.39 10.82 -3.54
N LEU A 44 -8.61 10.95 -4.07
CA LEU A 44 -9.78 10.21 -3.58
C LEU A 44 -9.63 8.71 -3.84
N LEU A 45 -9.08 8.31 -4.99
CA LEU A 45 -8.82 6.91 -5.29
C LEU A 45 -7.75 6.33 -4.34
N PHE A 46 -6.69 7.10 -4.03
CA PHE A 46 -5.70 6.73 -3.04
C PHE A 46 -6.34 6.50 -1.66
N THR A 47 -7.19 7.45 -1.24
CA THR A 47 -7.91 7.37 0.03
C THR A 47 -8.83 6.16 0.10
N ALA A 48 -9.58 5.89 -0.99
CA ALA A 48 -10.43 4.71 -1.09
C ALA A 48 -9.62 3.42 -1.00
N GLY A 49 -8.44 3.37 -1.64
CA GLY A 49 -7.50 2.26 -1.52
C GLY A 49 -7.02 2.04 -0.09
N MET A 50 -6.67 3.12 0.62
CA MET A 50 -6.25 3.05 2.02
C MET A 50 -7.38 2.55 2.94
N PHE A 51 -8.61 3.05 2.77
CA PHE A 51 -9.75 2.59 3.56
C PHE A 51 -10.09 1.14 3.24
N GLY A 52 -10.06 0.74 1.97
CA GLY A 52 -10.27 -0.63 1.57
C GLY A 52 -9.24 -1.59 2.18
N MET A 53 -7.97 -1.17 2.26
CA MET A 53 -6.93 -1.96 2.91
C MET A 53 -7.16 -2.11 4.41
N VAL A 54 -7.54 -1.04 5.12
CA VAL A 54 -7.81 -1.06 6.57
C VAL A 54 -9.04 -1.88 6.91
N LEU A 55 -10.04 -1.91 6.01
CA LEU A 55 -11.30 -2.65 6.17
C LEU A 55 -11.23 -4.08 5.61
N ALA A 56 -10.12 -4.48 5.00
CA ALA A 56 -9.97 -5.82 4.44
C ALA A 56 -10.10 -6.89 5.54
N ASP A 57 -10.83 -7.94 5.27
CA ASP A 57 -11.03 -9.11 6.14
C ASP A 57 -10.19 -10.32 5.70
N ASN A 58 -9.48 -10.18 4.61
CA ASN A 58 -8.57 -11.20 4.09
C ASN A 58 -7.35 -10.61 3.37
N PHE A 59 -6.32 -11.40 3.24
CA PHE A 59 -5.07 -11.01 2.60
C PHE A 59 -5.19 -10.69 1.10
N LEU A 60 -6.15 -11.29 0.39
CA LEU A 60 -6.34 -11.01 -1.03
C LEU A 60 -6.87 -9.58 -1.25
N TRP A 61 -7.92 -9.20 -0.50
CA TRP A 61 -8.44 -7.83 -0.57
C TRP A 61 -7.42 -6.82 -0.08
N LEU A 62 -6.69 -7.14 1.00
CA LEU A 62 -5.57 -6.31 1.47
C LEU A 62 -4.56 -6.08 0.34
N PHE A 63 -4.16 -7.11 -0.38
CA PHE A 63 -3.21 -7.01 -1.49
C PHE A 63 -3.75 -6.18 -2.65
N ILE A 64 -5.01 -6.37 -3.04
CA ILE A 64 -5.65 -5.59 -4.12
C ILE A 64 -5.64 -4.09 -3.78
N PHE A 65 -6.05 -3.71 -2.58
CA PHE A 65 -6.04 -2.32 -2.16
C PHE A 65 -4.62 -1.75 -1.96
N TRP A 66 -3.69 -2.59 -1.54
CA TRP A 66 -2.26 -2.26 -1.49
C TRP A 66 -1.71 -1.87 -2.87
N GLU A 67 -2.08 -2.62 -3.90
CA GLU A 67 -1.71 -2.35 -5.29
C GLU A 67 -2.36 -1.08 -5.84
N ILE A 68 -3.64 -0.84 -5.52
CA ILE A 68 -4.35 0.40 -5.88
C ILE A 68 -3.65 1.62 -5.28
N MET A 69 -3.29 1.58 -3.99
CA MET A 69 -2.52 2.66 -3.36
C MET A 69 -1.16 2.86 -4.03
N GLY A 70 -0.48 1.78 -4.42
CA GLY A 70 0.78 1.86 -5.15
C GLY A 70 0.65 2.57 -6.48
N LEU A 71 -0.40 2.27 -7.23
CA LEU A 71 -0.71 2.96 -8.49
C LEU A 71 -1.03 4.44 -8.26
N CYS A 72 -1.87 4.74 -7.27
CA CYS A 72 -2.23 6.13 -6.94
C CYS A 72 -1.01 6.94 -6.48
N SER A 73 -0.12 6.34 -5.69
CA SER A 73 1.15 6.97 -5.30
C SER A 73 1.99 7.34 -6.51
N TYR A 74 2.11 6.43 -7.48
CA TYR A 74 2.80 6.70 -8.74
C TYR A 74 2.20 7.91 -9.49
N LEU A 75 0.87 7.96 -9.58
CA LEU A 75 0.15 9.04 -10.27
C LEU A 75 0.33 10.39 -9.55
N LEU A 76 0.24 10.39 -8.22
CA LEU A 76 0.40 11.59 -7.40
C LEU A 76 1.84 12.11 -7.38
N ILE A 77 2.85 11.24 -7.26
CA ILE A 77 4.27 11.65 -7.37
C ILE A 77 4.56 12.20 -8.77
N GLY A 78 4.00 11.56 -9.80
CA GLY A 78 4.11 11.99 -11.19
C GLY A 78 3.05 13.01 -11.60
N PHE A 79 2.39 13.72 -10.68
CA PHE A 79 1.33 14.68 -11.03
C PHE A 79 1.83 15.74 -12.00
N TYR A 80 3.02 16.29 -11.76
CA TYR A 80 3.72 17.22 -12.65
C TYR A 80 4.58 16.50 -13.69
N TYR A 81 4.02 15.51 -14.39
CA TYR A 81 4.74 14.61 -15.31
C TYR A 81 5.51 15.31 -16.46
N TRP A 82 5.18 16.55 -16.75
CA TRP A 82 5.93 17.39 -17.72
C TRP A 82 7.28 17.87 -17.18
N LYS A 83 7.49 17.82 -15.85
CA LYS A 83 8.81 18.02 -15.25
C LYS A 83 9.57 16.69 -15.33
N PRO A 84 10.75 16.64 -15.99
CA PRO A 84 11.50 15.39 -16.10
C PRO A 84 11.90 14.80 -14.75
N SER A 85 12.17 15.65 -13.74
CA SER A 85 12.49 15.23 -12.38
C SER A 85 11.31 14.46 -11.74
N ALA A 86 10.10 15.03 -11.76
CA ALA A 86 8.90 14.40 -11.21
C ALA A 86 8.55 13.08 -11.93
N ALA A 87 8.65 13.06 -13.27
CA ALA A 87 8.44 11.85 -14.04
C ALA A 87 9.46 10.74 -13.73
N SER A 88 10.73 11.11 -13.50
CA SER A 88 11.79 10.17 -13.09
C SER A 88 11.55 9.66 -11.66
N ALA A 89 11.20 10.56 -10.74
CA ALA A 89 10.88 10.22 -9.35
C ALA A 89 9.70 9.24 -9.25
N ALA A 90 8.63 9.48 -10.00
CA ALA A 90 7.48 8.58 -10.05
C ALA A 90 7.86 7.17 -10.54
N LYS A 91 8.62 7.07 -11.63
CA LYS A 91 9.12 5.78 -12.15
C LYS A 91 10.00 5.06 -11.12
N LYS A 92 10.91 5.77 -10.47
CA LYS A 92 11.79 5.22 -9.44
C LYS A 92 10.97 4.70 -8.25
N ALA A 93 10.02 5.49 -7.74
CA ALA A 93 9.14 5.10 -6.66
C ALA A 93 8.33 3.84 -7.02
N PHE A 94 7.71 3.82 -8.20
CA PHE A 94 6.93 2.69 -8.65
C PHE A 94 7.76 1.41 -8.77
N MET A 95 8.92 1.47 -9.44
CA MET A 95 9.77 0.29 -9.63
C MET A 95 10.31 -0.24 -8.30
N THR A 96 10.73 0.63 -7.39
CA THR A 96 11.27 0.22 -6.08
C THR A 96 10.19 -0.42 -5.20
N THR A 97 8.99 0.16 -5.14
CA THR A 97 7.89 -0.41 -4.35
C THR A 97 7.40 -1.73 -4.94
N ARG A 98 7.40 -1.87 -6.27
CA ARG A 98 7.02 -3.14 -6.94
C ARG A 98 7.94 -4.30 -6.61
N VAL A 99 9.21 -4.06 -6.38
CA VAL A 99 10.11 -5.11 -5.87
C VAL A 99 9.57 -5.67 -4.55
N GLY A 100 9.19 -4.80 -3.61
CA GLY A 100 8.55 -5.23 -2.35
C GLY A 100 7.22 -5.97 -2.58
N ASP A 101 6.37 -5.47 -3.50
CA ASP A 101 5.06 -6.06 -3.78
C ASP A 101 5.16 -7.48 -4.35
N VAL A 102 6.19 -7.78 -5.16
CA VAL A 102 6.46 -9.15 -5.64
C VAL A 102 6.75 -10.09 -4.47
N PHE A 103 7.59 -9.67 -3.51
CA PHE A 103 7.84 -10.48 -2.31
C PHE A 103 6.59 -10.65 -1.46
N LEU A 104 5.78 -9.60 -1.30
CA LEU A 104 4.49 -9.66 -0.62
C LEU A 104 3.59 -10.74 -1.26
N MET A 105 3.45 -10.72 -2.58
CA MET A 105 2.67 -11.71 -3.31
C MET A 105 3.19 -13.13 -3.09
N VAL A 106 4.50 -13.36 -3.14
CA VAL A 106 5.11 -14.66 -2.84
C VAL A 106 4.77 -15.11 -1.42
N GLY A 107 4.87 -14.21 -0.44
CA GLY A 107 4.47 -14.50 0.95
C GLY A 107 3.02 -14.94 1.07
N LEU A 108 2.10 -14.25 0.37
CA LEU A 108 0.68 -14.62 0.33
C LEU A 108 0.43 -15.99 -0.30
N LEU A 109 1.14 -16.32 -1.37
CA LEU A 109 1.04 -17.65 -2.01
C LEU A 109 1.54 -18.77 -1.08
N ILE A 110 2.59 -18.51 -0.30
CA ILE A 110 3.07 -19.46 0.70
C ILE A 110 2.03 -19.62 1.81
N LEU A 111 1.44 -18.52 2.33
CA LEU A 111 0.36 -18.61 3.32
C LEU A 111 -0.84 -19.40 2.79
N TYR A 112 -1.24 -19.15 1.56
CA TYR A 112 -2.31 -19.91 0.92
C TYR A 112 -1.99 -21.40 0.81
N ARG A 113 -0.75 -21.75 0.49
CA ARG A 113 -0.30 -23.15 0.47
C ARG A 113 -0.37 -23.82 1.85
N ILE A 114 -0.06 -23.06 2.92
CA ILE A 114 -0.05 -23.57 4.30
C ILE A 114 -1.49 -23.76 4.81
N TYR A 115 -2.33 -22.73 4.66
CA TYR A 115 -3.66 -22.70 5.31
C TYR A 115 -4.83 -23.00 4.36
N GLY A 116 -4.60 -23.03 3.04
CA GLY A 116 -5.66 -23.23 2.03
C GLY A 116 -6.64 -22.07 1.93
N SER A 117 -6.42 -21.00 2.69
CA SER A 117 -7.26 -19.80 2.73
C SER A 117 -6.40 -18.56 2.96
N LEU A 118 -6.91 -17.40 2.51
CA LEU A 118 -6.33 -16.09 2.80
C LEU A 118 -7.20 -15.28 3.78
N ASN A 119 -8.28 -15.86 4.31
CA ASN A 119 -9.12 -15.19 5.30
C ASN A 119 -8.40 -15.09 6.64
N PHE A 120 -8.45 -13.91 7.25
CA PHE A 120 -7.81 -13.67 8.55
C PHE A 120 -8.36 -14.58 9.64
N ALA A 121 -9.67 -14.83 9.65
CA ALA A 121 -10.28 -15.72 10.61
C ALA A 121 -9.69 -17.15 10.56
N VAL A 122 -9.35 -17.66 9.37
CA VAL A 122 -8.76 -18.99 9.22
C VAL A 122 -7.27 -19.00 9.55
N VAL A 123 -6.53 -17.97 9.12
CA VAL A 123 -5.06 -17.92 9.29
C VAL A 123 -4.67 -17.62 10.74
N PHE A 124 -5.49 -16.85 11.48
CA PHE A 124 -5.19 -16.43 12.85
C PHE A 124 -5.92 -17.23 13.94
N ASP A 125 -6.88 -18.09 13.59
CA ASP A 125 -7.61 -18.92 14.58
C ASP A 125 -6.68 -19.94 15.20
N ASP A 126 -6.02 -20.74 14.39
CA ASP A 126 -4.98 -21.68 14.83
C ASP A 126 -3.75 -21.62 13.90
N PRO A 127 -2.76 -20.78 14.21
CA PRO A 127 -1.56 -20.65 13.39
C PRO A 127 -0.69 -21.91 13.34
N SER A 128 -0.91 -22.86 14.23
CA SER A 128 -0.14 -24.12 14.30
C SER A 128 -0.67 -25.21 13.38
N THR A 129 -1.93 -25.07 12.93
CA THR A 129 -2.63 -26.09 12.14
C THR A 129 -2.92 -25.57 10.74
N GLY A 130 -2.33 -26.23 9.76
CA GLY A 130 -2.54 -25.93 8.33
C GLY A 130 -3.68 -26.71 7.70
N VAL A 131 -3.70 -26.75 6.38
CA VAL A 131 -4.70 -27.50 5.59
C VAL A 131 -4.79 -28.95 6.06
N ASN A 132 -6.03 -29.44 6.18
CA ASN A 132 -6.34 -30.83 6.60
C ASN A 132 -5.82 -31.23 7.99
N GLY A 133 -5.59 -30.28 8.89
CA GLY A 133 -5.11 -30.56 10.24
C GLY A 133 -3.64 -30.95 10.32
N ALA A 134 -2.87 -30.70 9.25
CA ALA A 134 -1.43 -30.94 9.26
C ALA A 134 -0.71 -29.87 10.10
N LEU A 135 0.33 -30.28 10.83
CA LEU A 135 1.19 -29.31 11.54
C LEU A 135 1.91 -28.40 10.55
N VAL A 136 1.89 -27.13 10.85
CA VAL A 136 2.55 -26.09 10.02
C VAL A 136 4.06 -26.23 10.13
N ASP A 137 4.74 -26.29 8.98
CA ASP A 137 6.21 -26.21 8.95
C ASP A 137 6.65 -24.80 9.34
N ALA A 138 7.28 -24.68 10.50
CA ALA A 138 7.76 -23.41 11.05
C ALA A 138 8.75 -22.70 10.12
N ASN A 139 9.56 -23.43 9.34
CA ASN A 139 10.49 -22.85 8.40
C ASN A 139 9.73 -22.22 7.22
N LEU A 140 8.74 -22.91 6.67
CA LEU A 140 7.94 -22.39 5.57
C LEU A 140 7.12 -21.19 5.99
N LEU A 141 6.53 -21.20 7.19
CA LEU A 141 5.84 -20.05 7.77
C LEU A 141 6.82 -18.88 7.99
N GLY A 142 8.02 -19.15 8.50
CA GLY A 142 9.06 -18.13 8.66
C GLY A 142 9.40 -17.44 7.35
N TRP A 143 9.54 -18.19 6.26
CA TRP A 143 9.76 -17.60 4.93
C TRP A 143 8.57 -16.77 4.46
N ALA A 144 7.34 -17.23 4.67
CA ALA A 144 6.14 -16.44 4.33
C ALA A 144 6.16 -15.08 5.04
N LEU A 145 6.44 -15.06 6.34
CA LEU A 145 6.48 -13.83 7.15
C LEU A 145 7.60 -12.89 6.70
N VAL A 146 8.79 -13.42 6.39
CA VAL A 146 9.90 -12.61 5.84
C VAL A 146 9.50 -11.97 4.50
N MET A 147 8.86 -12.71 3.61
CA MET A 147 8.40 -12.20 2.31
C MET A 147 7.35 -11.10 2.48
N LEU A 148 6.37 -11.30 3.38
CA LEU A 148 5.37 -10.27 3.71
C LEU A 148 6.04 -9.01 4.28
N PHE A 149 7.02 -9.19 5.16
CA PHE A 149 7.76 -8.08 5.76
C PHE A 149 8.56 -7.28 4.72
N ILE A 150 9.18 -7.94 3.73
CA ILE A 150 9.88 -7.24 2.63
C ILE A 150 8.90 -6.36 1.84
N GLY A 151 7.65 -6.81 1.64
CA GLY A 151 6.60 -5.97 1.06
C GLY A 151 6.34 -4.71 1.87
N ALA A 152 6.22 -4.84 3.19
CA ALA A 152 6.06 -3.69 4.09
C ALA A 152 7.28 -2.76 4.06
N VAL A 153 8.50 -3.29 4.00
CA VAL A 153 9.76 -2.53 3.86
C VAL A 153 9.73 -1.67 2.60
N GLY A 154 9.24 -2.18 1.48
CA GLY A 154 9.15 -1.46 0.22
C GLY A 154 8.26 -0.21 0.30
N LYS A 155 7.06 -0.35 0.85
CA LYS A 155 6.11 0.78 1.02
C LYS A 155 6.52 1.76 2.12
N SER A 156 7.17 1.26 3.19
CA SER A 156 7.60 2.09 4.32
C SER A 156 8.93 2.78 4.07
N ALA A 157 9.50 2.68 2.87
CA ALA A 157 10.80 3.23 2.50
C ALA A 157 11.90 2.88 3.51
N GLN A 158 11.92 1.63 3.96
CA GLN A 158 12.96 1.14 4.86
C GLN A 158 14.16 0.61 4.06
N PHE A 159 15.33 0.59 4.69
CA PHE A 159 16.52 0.05 4.06
C PHE A 159 16.31 -1.45 3.67
N PRO A 160 16.71 -1.87 2.46
CA PRO A 160 17.41 -1.14 1.40
C PRO A 160 16.48 -0.44 0.37
N LEU A 161 15.15 -0.51 0.51
CA LEU A 161 14.18 0.01 -0.45
C LEU A 161 13.74 1.47 -0.17
N HIS A 162 14.58 2.26 0.50
CA HIS A 162 14.28 3.64 0.91
C HIS A 162 14.55 4.71 -0.14
N VAL A 163 15.26 4.35 -1.21
CA VAL A 163 15.84 5.29 -2.20
C VAL A 163 14.81 6.08 -3.02
N TRP A 164 13.55 5.70 -2.97
CA TRP A 164 12.48 6.38 -3.71
C TRP A 164 11.86 7.54 -2.94
N LEU A 165 11.88 7.50 -1.59
CA LEU A 165 11.16 8.47 -0.76
C LEU A 165 11.72 9.90 -0.86
N PRO A 166 13.05 10.13 -0.85
CA PRO A 166 13.58 11.49 -1.01
C PRO A 166 13.20 12.13 -2.34
N ASP A 167 13.20 11.36 -3.43
CA ASP A 167 12.89 11.86 -4.76
C ASP A 167 11.37 12.10 -4.95
N ALA A 168 10.52 11.45 -4.14
CA ALA A 168 9.07 11.60 -4.22
C ALA A 168 8.56 12.99 -3.77
N MET A 169 9.43 13.81 -3.20
CA MET A 169 9.12 15.16 -2.70
C MET A 169 9.52 16.27 -3.69
N GLU A 170 9.61 15.98 -4.98
CA GLU A 170 9.91 16.90 -6.08
C GLU A 170 8.79 17.94 -6.33
#